data_31988b987a137d838426d837c888b384
#
_entry.id   31988b987a137d838426d837c888b384
#
_cell.length_a   1.000
_cell.length_b   1.000
_cell.length_c   1.000
_cell.angle_alpha   90.00
_cell.angle_beta   90.00
_cell.angle_gamma   90.00
#
_symmetry.space_group_name_H-M   'P 1'
#
loop_
_entity.id
_entity.type
_entity.pdbx_description
1 polymer ?
#
loop_
_entity_poly.entity_id
_entity_poly.type
_entity_poly.pdbx_seq_one_letter_code
_entity_poly.pdbx_strand_id
1 'polypeptide(L)'
;MLERISAPFWELQSRQWAQLKAPLRPSPEDVHIVEQAIGDWRDARGRAPRALVLGSTFELAALRWPERSQVVAIDRVHGMLRGVWFQAPPTSGIRRGVVGHWLDMPLADRCCDLVLGDGSFASVRPGDGRTLSRAIRRVLQDDGLVLLRFFVRPFPDEDPETVWADSMAGLIGSFAAFKLRLLMALQVQDGEVCVHEAWRFVHARITSLEQLARATGWGIEEVTTIEAYRDQPTSYWFPTLAEVRAALDEDFIEQSCCWPSYELGGSCPTFVLAPRP
;
A
#
# COMPACT_ATOMS: atom_id res chain seq x y z
N MET A 1 9.35 -23.78 0.42
CA MET A 1 8.65 -22.69 -0.30
C MET A 1 9.03 -21.41 0.42
N LEU A 2 9.94 -20.60 -0.15
CA LEU A 2 10.46 -19.39 0.50
C LEU A 2 9.32 -18.39 0.67
N GLU A 3 9.13 -17.92 1.91
CA GLU A 3 8.20 -16.84 2.21
C GLU A 3 8.67 -15.56 1.49
N ARG A 4 7.92 -15.11 0.49
CA ARG A 4 8.28 -13.97 -0.37
C ARG A 4 8.16 -12.61 0.32
N ILE A 5 7.47 -12.55 1.45
CA ILE A 5 7.42 -11.36 2.31
C ILE A 5 8.19 -11.69 3.58
N SER A 6 9.40 -11.18 3.65
CA SER A 6 10.29 -11.39 4.79
C SER A 6 9.80 -10.60 6.01
N ALA A 7 9.48 -11.28 7.10
CA ALA A 7 9.16 -10.61 8.37
C ALA A 7 10.30 -9.66 8.81
N PRO A 8 11.60 -10.02 8.70
CA PRO A 8 12.70 -9.09 8.98
C PRO A 8 12.66 -7.81 8.15
N PHE A 9 12.29 -7.87 6.87
CA PHE A 9 12.15 -6.68 6.02
C PHE A 9 11.09 -5.72 6.58
N TRP A 10 9.91 -6.21 6.91
CA TRP A 10 8.83 -5.38 7.43
C TRP A 10 9.10 -4.87 8.85
N GLU A 11 9.87 -5.59 9.65
CA GLU A 11 10.36 -5.06 10.92
C GLU A 11 11.33 -3.89 10.73
N LEU A 12 12.19 -3.92 9.71
CA LEU A 12 13.02 -2.78 9.33
C LEU A 12 12.16 -1.62 8.84
N GLN A 13 11.17 -1.88 7.97
CA GLN A 13 10.25 -0.84 7.49
C GLN A 13 9.49 -0.18 8.64
N SER A 14 9.06 -0.93 9.65
CA SER A 14 8.36 -0.36 10.82
C SER A 14 9.21 0.66 11.57
N ARG A 15 10.53 0.45 11.65
CA ARG A 15 11.47 1.35 12.35
C ARG A 15 11.73 2.65 11.59
N GLN A 16 11.67 2.60 10.27
CA GLN A 16 11.91 3.78 9.40
C GLN A 16 10.62 4.36 8.82
N TRP A 17 9.44 3.96 9.33
CA TRP A 17 8.16 4.41 8.80
C TRP A 17 8.03 5.93 8.73
N ALA A 18 8.59 6.64 9.72
CA ALA A 18 8.57 8.09 9.77
C ALA A 18 9.36 8.77 8.64
N GLN A 19 10.38 8.11 8.07
CA GLN A 19 11.16 8.62 6.94
C GLN A 19 10.50 8.35 5.58
N LEU A 20 9.52 7.43 5.53
CA LEU A 20 8.77 7.18 4.30
C LEU A 20 7.81 8.34 4.04
N LYS A 21 7.68 8.72 2.77
CA LYS A 21 6.77 9.76 2.28
C LYS A 21 5.83 9.21 1.21
N ALA A 22 4.83 10.00 0.82
CA ALA A 22 4.06 9.69 -0.38
C ALA A 22 5.02 9.57 -1.60
N PRO A 23 4.76 8.63 -2.50
CA PRO A 23 3.61 7.74 -2.60
C PRO A 23 3.72 6.43 -1.80
N LEU A 24 4.86 6.12 -1.16
CA LEU A 24 5.08 4.85 -0.43
C LEU A 24 4.22 4.71 0.84
N ARG A 25 3.57 5.78 1.26
CA ARG A 25 2.53 5.81 2.29
C ARG A 25 1.45 6.81 1.87
N PRO A 26 0.22 6.72 2.39
CA PRO A 26 -0.85 7.64 2.03
C PRO A 26 -0.49 9.11 2.31
N SER A 27 -0.84 9.98 1.36
CA SER A 27 -0.78 11.42 1.51
C SER A 27 -2.00 11.95 2.27
N PRO A 28 -2.01 13.22 2.70
CA PRO A 28 -3.22 13.86 3.23
C PRO A 28 -4.41 13.82 2.25
N GLU A 29 -4.16 13.85 0.94
CA GLU A 29 -5.20 13.73 -0.08
C GLU A 29 -5.81 12.33 -0.12
N ASP A 30 -4.97 11.27 -0.06
CA ASP A 30 -5.44 9.89 0.04
C ASP A 30 -6.28 9.67 1.31
N VAL A 31 -5.83 10.23 2.45
CA VAL A 31 -6.55 10.19 3.72
C VAL A 31 -7.92 10.85 3.58
N HIS A 32 -7.98 12.03 2.93
CA HIS A 32 -9.24 12.75 2.72
C HIS A 32 -10.25 11.94 1.89
N ILE A 33 -9.80 11.32 0.80
CA ILE A 33 -10.64 10.45 -0.04
C ILE A 33 -11.26 9.32 0.81
N VAL A 34 -10.45 8.67 1.64
CA VAL A 34 -10.90 7.57 2.49
C VAL A 34 -11.87 8.07 3.57
N GLU A 35 -11.55 9.17 4.26
CA GLU A 35 -12.41 9.75 5.30
C GLU A 35 -13.77 10.18 4.74
N GLN A 36 -13.80 10.77 3.54
CA GLN A 36 -15.03 11.14 2.87
C GLN A 36 -15.90 9.91 2.60
N ALA A 37 -15.34 8.87 1.99
CA ALA A 37 -16.09 7.64 1.68
C ALA A 37 -16.62 6.93 2.95
N ILE A 38 -15.86 6.93 4.05
CA ILE A 38 -16.31 6.41 5.35
C ILE A 38 -17.46 7.27 5.90
N GLY A 39 -17.36 8.59 5.78
CA GLY A 39 -18.40 9.54 6.21
C GLY A 39 -19.70 9.31 5.45
N ASP A 40 -19.64 9.27 4.13
CA ASP A 40 -20.78 9.04 3.26
C ASP A 40 -21.46 7.69 3.55
N TRP A 41 -20.66 6.62 3.74
CA TRP A 41 -21.17 5.31 4.12
C TRP A 41 -21.90 5.35 5.47
N ARG A 42 -21.29 5.98 6.49
CA ARG A 42 -21.86 6.13 7.84
C ARG A 42 -23.21 6.89 7.79
N ASP A 43 -23.25 7.99 7.04
CA ASP A 43 -24.43 8.85 6.95
C ASP A 43 -25.57 8.12 6.23
N ALA A 44 -25.25 7.34 5.20
CA ALA A 44 -26.23 6.50 4.50
C ALA A 44 -26.75 5.33 5.34
N ARG A 45 -25.95 4.80 6.28
CA ARG A 45 -26.29 3.61 7.09
C ARG A 45 -26.75 3.93 8.52
N GLY A 46 -26.49 5.13 9.01
CA GLY A 46 -26.89 5.57 10.36
C GLY A 46 -26.22 4.81 11.49
N ARG A 47 -25.08 4.15 11.24
CA ARG A 47 -24.36 3.32 12.23
C ARG A 47 -22.84 3.44 12.11
N ALA A 48 -22.13 3.20 13.23
CA ALA A 48 -20.68 3.14 13.25
C ALA A 48 -20.17 1.87 12.56
N PRO A 49 -19.09 1.94 11.75
CA PRO A 49 -18.58 0.80 11.03
C PRO A 49 -17.75 -0.16 11.89
N ARG A 50 -17.81 -1.43 11.53
CA ARG A 50 -16.81 -2.44 11.85
C ARG A 50 -15.86 -2.51 10.64
N ALA A 51 -14.64 -2.03 10.79
CA ALA A 51 -13.69 -1.93 9.71
C ALA A 51 -12.55 -2.93 9.85
N LEU A 52 -12.15 -3.52 8.73
CA LEU A 52 -10.94 -4.30 8.58
C LEU A 52 -9.91 -3.51 7.77
N VAL A 53 -8.67 -3.47 8.24
CA VAL A 53 -7.54 -2.90 7.50
C VAL A 53 -6.57 -4.01 7.13
N LEU A 54 -6.26 -4.13 5.84
CA LEU A 54 -5.28 -5.07 5.31
C LEU A 54 -3.87 -4.50 5.48
N GLY A 55 -3.13 -5.02 6.45
CA GLY A 55 -1.81 -4.52 6.83
C GLY A 55 -1.86 -3.43 7.90
N SER A 56 -0.68 -2.91 8.20
CA SER A 56 -0.46 -1.91 9.24
C SER A 56 -0.05 -0.59 8.62
N THR A 57 -1.02 0.24 8.24
CA THR A 57 -0.80 1.58 7.69
C THR A 57 -1.12 2.63 8.77
N PHE A 58 -0.13 3.46 9.11
CA PHE A 58 -0.26 4.47 10.17
C PHE A 58 -1.41 5.45 9.88
N GLU A 59 -1.53 5.92 8.64
CA GLU A 59 -2.57 6.86 8.21
C GLU A 59 -3.96 6.26 8.35
N LEU A 60 -4.13 4.99 7.99
CA LEU A 60 -5.41 4.30 8.16
C LEU A 60 -5.75 4.05 9.64
N ALA A 61 -4.73 3.84 10.48
CA ALA A 61 -4.91 3.78 11.94
C ALA A 61 -5.31 5.14 12.54
N ALA A 62 -4.81 6.24 11.96
CA ALA A 62 -4.98 7.60 12.44
C ALA A 62 -6.20 8.34 11.85
N LEU A 63 -6.99 7.69 10.97
CA LEU A 63 -8.20 8.28 10.39
C LEU A 63 -9.14 8.81 11.48
N ARG A 64 -9.92 9.82 11.14
CA ARG A 64 -11.01 10.34 11.99
C ARG A 64 -12.19 9.36 12.02
N TRP A 65 -11.94 8.18 12.60
CA TRP A 65 -12.95 7.14 12.72
C TRP A 65 -14.19 7.66 13.44
N PRO A 66 -15.41 7.40 12.94
CA PRO A 66 -16.64 7.72 13.65
C PRO A 66 -16.65 7.13 15.07
N GLU A 67 -17.33 7.81 16.01
CA GLU A 67 -17.50 7.29 17.37
C GLU A 67 -18.09 5.85 17.35
N ARG A 68 -17.61 5.00 18.27
CA ARG A 68 -17.98 3.58 18.38
C ARG A 68 -17.57 2.69 17.23
N SER A 69 -16.77 3.18 16.26
CA SER A 69 -16.18 2.32 15.23
C SER A 69 -15.32 1.24 15.88
N GLN A 70 -15.34 0.04 15.30
CA GLN A 70 -14.44 -1.06 15.67
C GLN A 70 -13.51 -1.31 14.49
N VAL A 71 -12.22 -1.09 14.69
CA VAL A 71 -11.22 -1.15 13.61
C VAL A 71 -10.20 -2.24 13.92
N VAL A 72 -10.07 -3.21 13.04
CA VAL A 72 -9.14 -4.33 13.18
C VAL A 72 -8.13 -4.27 12.03
N ALA A 73 -6.83 -4.23 12.34
CA ALA A 73 -5.81 -4.49 11.34
C ALA A 73 -5.45 -5.99 11.34
N ILE A 74 -5.27 -6.55 10.15
CA ILE A 74 -4.72 -7.90 9.98
C ILE A 74 -3.38 -7.81 9.26
N ASP A 75 -2.31 -8.30 9.91
CA ASP A 75 -0.96 -8.28 9.39
C ASP A 75 -0.23 -9.57 9.75
N ARG A 76 0.60 -10.09 8.84
CA ARG A 76 1.42 -11.28 9.14
C ARG A 76 2.56 -10.98 10.08
N VAL A 77 3.01 -9.72 10.13
CA VAL A 77 4.19 -9.29 10.85
C VAL A 77 3.78 -8.57 12.13
N HIS A 78 3.94 -9.24 13.26
CA HIS A 78 3.64 -8.66 14.57
C HIS A 78 4.37 -7.33 14.82
N GLY A 79 5.62 -7.19 14.32
CA GLY A 79 6.39 -5.95 14.41
C GLY A 79 5.71 -4.76 13.75
N MET A 80 5.00 -4.98 12.64
CA MET A 80 4.21 -3.94 11.95
C MET A 80 3.02 -3.49 12.80
N LEU A 81 2.29 -4.41 13.41
CA LEU A 81 1.20 -4.06 14.34
C LEU A 81 1.73 -3.21 15.50
N ARG A 82 2.84 -3.60 16.12
CA ARG A 82 3.42 -2.86 17.26
C ARG A 82 4.07 -1.54 16.85
N GLY A 83 4.85 -1.54 15.77
CA GLY A 83 5.71 -0.43 15.37
C GLY A 83 5.02 0.61 14.48
N VAL A 84 3.86 0.28 13.88
CA VAL A 84 3.12 1.18 12.99
C VAL A 84 1.68 1.34 13.45
N TRP A 85 0.90 0.26 13.49
CA TRP A 85 -0.54 0.31 13.76
C TRP A 85 -0.87 0.92 15.13
N PHE A 86 -0.24 0.43 16.19
CA PHE A 86 -0.48 0.92 17.55
C PHE A 86 0.30 2.19 17.91
N GLN A 87 1.19 2.68 17.04
CA GLN A 87 1.88 3.97 17.23
C GLN A 87 1.03 5.15 16.77
N ALA A 88 0.02 4.94 15.96
CA ALA A 88 -0.90 6.00 15.57
C ALA A 88 -1.64 6.55 16.81
N PRO A 89 -1.97 7.87 16.84
CA PRO A 89 -2.66 8.48 17.96
C PRO A 89 -4.01 7.79 18.22
N PRO A 90 -4.52 7.80 19.46
CA PRO A 90 -5.85 7.28 19.75
C PRO A 90 -6.92 8.04 18.95
N THR A 91 -7.90 7.30 18.46
CA THR A 91 -9.07 7.84 17.75
C THR A 91 -10.35 7.51 18.52
N SER A 92 -11.48 8.02 18.08
CA SER A 92 -12.80 7.76 18.72
C SER A 92 -13.23 6.28 18.61
N GLY A 93 -12.59 5.49 17.73
CA GLY A 93 -12.86 4.06 17.54
C GLY A 93 -12.00 3.15 18.41
N ILE A 94 -12.45 1.91 18.58
CA ILE A 94 -11.66 0.85 19.23
C ILE A 94 -10.77 0.20 18.18
N ARG A 95 -9.44 0.26 18.39
CA ARG A 95 -8.45 -0.39 17.51
C ARG A 95 -7.96 -1.72 18.07
N ARG A 96 -7.86 -2.71 17.21
CA ARG A 96 -7.31 -4.03 17.49
C ARG A 96 -6.34 -4.45 16.39
N GLY A 97 -5.48 -5.43 16.67
CA GLY A 97 -4.58 -6.04 15.69
C GLY A 97 -4.70 -7.56 15.77
N VAL A 98 -4.70 -8.21 14.62
CA VAL A 98 -4.73 -9.67 14.47
C VAL A 98 -3.53 -10.08 13.62
N VAL A 99 -2.76 -11.05 14.09
CA VAL A 99 -1.72 -11.67 13.27
C VAL A 99 -2.37 -12.71 12.38
N GLY A 100 -2.28 -12.53 11.05
CA GLY A 100 -2.94 -13.42 10.10
C GLY A 100 -2.56 -13.12 8.65
N HIS A 101 -2.95 -14.02 7.77
CA HIS A 101 -2.71 -13.89 6.33
C HIS A 101 -3.95 -13.37 5.61
N TRP A 102 -3.80 -12.42 4.69
CA TRP A 102 -4.94 -11.80 3.98
C TRP A 102 -5.71 -12.78 3.08
N LEU A 103 -5.02 -13.78 2.52
CA LEU A 103 -5.66 -14.81 1.69
C LEU A 103 -6.42 -15.87 2.49
N ASP A 104 -6.15 -15.96 3.81
CA ASP A 104 -6.81 -16.88 4.74
C ASP A 104 -7.05 -16.17 6.08
N MET A 105 -7.98 -15.22 6.07
CA MET A 105 -8.27 -14.38 7.22
C MET A 105 -8.98 -15.19 8.32
N PRO A 106 -8.47 -15.21 9.57
CA PRO A 106 -9.14 -15.88 10.70
C PRO A 106 -10.31 -15.03 11.22
N LEU A 107 -11.22 -14.69 10.34
CA LEU A 107 -12.38 -13.83 10.58
C LEU A 107 -13.64 -14.54 10.08
N ALA A 108 -14.77 -14.33 10.78
CA ALA A 108 -16.07 -14.84 10.34
C ALA A 108 -16.51 -14.18 9.04
N ASP A 109 -17.35 -14.86 8.29
CA ASP A 109 -18.00 -14.32 7.10
C ASP A 109 -18.87 -13.13 7.48
N ARG A 110 -18.92 -12.12 6.60
CA ARG A 110 -19.77 -10.93 6.76
C ARG A 110 -19.62 -10.23 8.12
N CYS A 111 -18.41 -10.22 8.68
CA CYS A 111 -18.14 -9.60 9.97
C CYS A 111 -17.76 -8.12 9.90
N CYS A 112 -17.44 -7.61 8.69
CA CYS A 112 -16.97 -6.24 8.47
C CYS A 112 -17.94 -5.44 7.59
N ASP A 113 -18.09 -4.17 7.91
CA ASP A 113 -18.87 -3.21 7.14
C ASP A 113 -17.97 -2.48 6.12
N LEU A 114 -16.69 -2.30 6.48
CA LEU A 114 -15.68 -1.67 5.64
C LEU A 114 -14.43 -2.54 5.58
N VAL A 115 -13.79 -2.62 4.40
CA VAL A 115 -12.44 -3.18 4.25
C VAL A 115 -11.56 -2.14 3.57
N LEU A 116 -10.43 -1.83 4.19
CA LEU A 116 -9.46 -0.86 3.70
C LEU A 116 -8.11 -1.53 3.43
N GLY A 117 -7.36 -1.00 2.47
CA GLY A 117 -6.00 -1.46 2.20
C GLY A 117 -5.18 -0.42 1.45
N ASP A 118 -3.88 -0.40 1.74
CA ASP A 118 -2.91 0.47 1.09
C ASP A 118 -1.79 -0.38 0.49
N GLY A 119 -1.69 -0.42 -0.84
CA GLY A 119 -0.69 -1.21 -1.56
C GLY A 119 -0.79 -2.73 -1.34
N SER A 120 -1.92 -3.23 -0.79
CA SER A 120 -2.08 -4.63 -0.40
C SER A 120 -1.91 -5.59 -1.59
N PHE A 121 -2.40 -5.21 -2.76
CA PHE A 121 -2.29 -6.03 -3.98
C PHE A 121 -0.86 -6.13 -4.50
N ALA A 122 -0.01 -5.12 -4.28
CA ALA A 122 1.40 -5.21 -4.63
C ALA A 122 2.19 -6.20 -3.75
N SER A 123 1.64 -6.59 -2.61
CA SER A 123 2.27 -7.50 -1.64
C SER A 123 1.81 -8.95 -1.74
N VAL A 124 0.89 -9.27 -2.67
CA VAL A 124 0.49 -10.65 -2.98
C VAL A 124 1.11 -11.09 -4.32
N ARG A 125 1.12 -12.40 -4.60
CA ARG A 125 1.71 -12.91 -5.84
C ARG A 125 0.89 -12.51 -7.05
N PRO A 126 1.53 -12.41 -8.23
CA PRO A 126 0.79 -12.42 -9.49
C PRO A 126 -0.18 -13.62 -9.51
N GLY A 127 -1.44 -13.39 -9.83
CA GLY A 127 -2.48 -14.41 -9.82
C GLY A 127 -3.24 -14.60 -8.50
N ASP A 128 -2.69 -14.19 -7.34
CA ASP A 128 -3.40 -14.26 -6.06
C ASP A 128 -4.40 -13.09 -5.85
N GLY A 129 -4.44 -12.11 -6.74
CA GLY A 129 -5.35 -10.96 -6.66
C GLY A 129 -6.83 -11.36 -6.56
N ARG A 130 -7.27 -12.34 -7.36
CA ARG A 130 -8.64 -12.89 -7.27
C ARG A 130 -8.90 -13.63 -5.95
N THR A 131 -7.89 -14.33 -5.41
CA THR A 131 -8.00 -14.99 -4.11
C THR A 131 -8.15 -13.97 -2.98
N LEU A 132 -7.39 -12.87 -3.05
CA LEU A 132 -7.53 -11.75 -2.11
C LEU A 132 -8.90 -11.08 -2.25
N SER A 133 -9.37 -10.84 -3.47
CA SER A 133 -10.70 -10.28 -3.75
C SER A 133 -11.80 -11.12 -3.08
N ARG A 134 -11.81 -12.44 -3.30
CA ARG A 134 -12.77 -13.37 -2.68
C ARG A 134 -12.66 -13.40 -1.15
N ALA A 135 -11.44 -13.34 -0.61
CA ALA A 135 -11.24 -13.29 0.84
C ALA A 135 -11.82 -12.00 1.44
N ILE A 136 -11.66 -10.86 0.77
CA ILE A 136 -12.28 -9.58 1.14
C ILE A 136 -13.82 -9.70 1.04
N ARG A 137 -14.34 -10.23 -0.07
CA ARG A 137 -15.79 -10.40 -0.27
C ARG A 137 -16.42 -11.27 0.81
N ARG A 138 -15.73 -12.34 1.22
CA ARG A 138 -16.21 -13.24 2.27
C ARG A 138 -16.45 -12.53 3.60
N VAL A 139 -15.54 -11.67 4.02
CA VAL A 139 -15.65 -10.98 5.32
C VAL A 139 -16.52 -9.72 5.28
N LEU A 140 -16.80 -9.18 4.09
CA LEU A 140 -17.58 -7.96 3.90
C LEU A 140 -19.08 -8.24 3.94
N GLN A 141 -19.84 -7.36 4.61
CA GLN A 141 -21.30 -7.34 4.55
C GLN A 141 -21.81 -7.03 3.14
N ASP A 142 -23.03 -7.45 2.80
CA ASP A 142 -23.61 -7.18 1.49
C ASP A 142 -23.92 -5.70 1.25
N ASP A 143 -24.03 -4.89 2.30
CA ASP A 143 -24.18 -3.43 2.25
C ASP A 143 -22.89 -2.68 2.58
N GLY A 144 -21.76 -3.41 2.60
CA GLY A 144 -20.45 -2.88 2.95
C GLY A 144 -19.76 -2.11 1.82
N LEU A 145 -18.57 -1.60 2.12
CA LEU A 145 -17.73 -0.85 1.17
C LEU A 145 -16.27 -1.28 1.29
N VAL A 146 -15.56 -1.31 0.16
CA VAL A 146 -14.12 -1.58 0.10
C VAL A 146 -13.41 -0.33 -0.40
N LEU A 147 -12.35 0.07 0.29
CA LEU A 147 -11.52 1.23 -0.02
C LEU A 147 -10.07 0.76 -0.17
N LEU A 148 -9.60 0.64 -1.40
CA LEU A 148 -8.27 0.13 -1.69
C LEU A 148 -7.46 1.14 -2.49
N ARG A 149 -6.31 1.55 -1.94
CA ARG A 149 -5.31 2.28 -2.69
C ARG A 149 -4.34 1.28 -3.31
N PHE A 150 -4.12 1.40 -4.61
CA PHE A 150 -3.25 0.53 -5.37
C PHE A 150 -1.93 1.20 -5.72
N PHE A 151 -0.93 0.39 -6.05
CA PHE A 151 0.24 0.80 -6.82
C PHE A 151 0.11 0.13 -8.19
N VAL A 152 -0.17 0.94 -9.23
CA VAL A 152 -0.34 0.45 -10.60
C VAL A 152 0.82 0.91 -11.46
N ARG A 153 1.45 -0.04 -12.15
CA ARG A 153 2.52 0.28 -13.10
C ARG A 153 1.94 0.95 -14.35
N PRO A 154 2.68 1.86 -14.98
CA PRO A 154 2.27 2.44 -16.26
C PRO A 154 2.27 1.38 -17.37
N PHE A 155 1.55 1.68 -18.45
CA PHE A 155 1.63 0.93 -19.68
C PHE A 155 1.75 1.92 -20.86
N PRO A 156 2.78 1.80 -21.75
CA PRO A 156 3.84 0.79 -21.72
C PRO A 156 4.76 0.89 -20.50
N ASP A 157 5.51 -0.19 -20.24
CA ASP A 157 6.48 -0.23 -19.15
C ASP A 157 7.56 0.83 -19.35
N GLU A 158 8.03 1.39 -18.25
CA GLU A 158 9.07 2.40 -18.24
C GLU A 158 10.47 1.76 -18.17
N ASP A 159 11.46 2.37 -18.82
CA ASP A 159 12.86 1.93 -18.74
C ASP A 159 13.50 2.43 -17.42
N PRO A 160 14.12 1.55 -16.60
CA PRO A 160 14.84 1.95 -15.39
C PRO A 160 15.93 3.02 -15.63
N GLU A 161 16.58 3.03 -16.79
CA GLU A 161 17.57 4.05 -17.15
C GLU A 161 16.94 5.43 -17.35
N THR A 162 15.73 5.48 -17.89
CA THR A 162 14.94 6.72 -17.98
C THR A 162 14.60 7.25 -16.59
N VAL A 163 14.15 6.37 -15.67
CA VAL A 163 13.89 6.75 -14.26
C VAL A 163 15.12 7.32 -13.59
N TRP A 164 16.28 6.70 -13.82
CA TRP A 164 17.55 7.19 -13.29
C TRP A 164 17.92 8.57 -13.87
N ALA A 165 17.84 8.73 -15.20
CA ALA A 165 18.14 9.99 -15.87
C ALA A 165 17.24 11.13 -15.37
N ASP A 166 15.93 10.87 -15.22
CA ASP A 166 14.96 11.84 -14.69
C ASP A 166 15.30 12.24 -13.26
N SER A 167 15.74 11.29 -12.43
CA SER A 167 16.15 11.58 -11.05
C SER A 167 17.36 12.52 -11.00
N MET A 168 18.35 12.26 -11.83
CA MET A 168 19.56 13.07 -11.91
C MET A 168 19.32 14.44 -12.56
N ALA A 169 18.27 14.56 -13.39
CA ALA A 169 17.82 15.82 -13.98
C ALA A 169 16.92 16.65 -13.03
N GLY A 170 16.60 16.15 -11.81
CA GLY A 170 15.72 16.81 -10.85
C GLY A 170 14.24 16.79 -11.25
N LEU A 171 13.84 15.86 -12.14
CA LEU A 171 12.46 15.69 -12.58
C LEU A 171 11.63 14.81 -11.63
N ILE A 172 12.27 14.19 -10.64
CA ILE A 172 11.62 13.42 -9.58
C ILE A 172 11.83 14.16 -8.26
N GLY A 173 10.73 14.60 -7.64
CA GLY A 173 10.76 15.50 -6.49
C GLY A 173 11.09 14.82 -5.17
N SER A 174 10.91 13.48 -5.03
CA SER A 174 11.18 12.77 -3.79
C SER A 174 11.83 11.40 -4.00
N PHE A 175 12.62 10.97 -3.02
CA PHE A 175 13.21 9.65 -3.05
C PHE A 175 12.15 8.52 -2.93
N ALA A 176 11.02 8.80 -2.29
CA ALA A 176 9.90 7.87 -2.21
C ALA A 176 9.26 7.62 -3.59
N ALA A 177 9.04 8.69 -4.38
CA ALA A 177 8.55 8.59 -5.75
C ALA A 177 9.57 7.86 -6.65
N PHE A 178 10.85 8.18 -6.51
CA PHE A 178 11.92 7.48 -7.23
C PHE A 178 11.92 5.98 -6.93
N LYS A 179 11.89 5.57 -5.65
CA LYS A 179 11.88 4.15 -5.27
C LYS A 179 10.70 3.39 -5.88
N LEU A 180 9.49 3.95 -5.80
CA LEU A 180 8.29 3.29 -6.34
C LEU A 180 8.37 3.18 -7.86
N ARG A 181 8.73 4.28 -8.55
CA ARG A 181 8.86 4.33 -10.00
C ARG A 181 9.95 3.37 -10.50
N LEU A 182 11.11 3.33 -9.80
CA LEU A 182 12.18 2.40 -10.11
C LEU A 182 11.78 0.93 -9.94
N LEU A 183 11.10 0.59 -8.85
CA LEU A 183 10.61 -0.79 -8.65
C LEU A 183 9.63 -1.21 -9.74
N MET A 184 8.71 -0.33 -10.15
CA MET A 184 7.79 -0.59 -11.26
C MET A 184 8.54 -0.81 -12.58
N ALA A 185 9.56 0.02 -12.85
CA ALA A 185 10.38 -0.09 -14.07
C ALA A 185 11.31 -1.34 -14.08
N LEU A 186 11.76 -1.79 -12.92
CA LEU A 186 12.57 -3.01 -12.79
C LEU A 186 11.73 -4.29 -12.83
N GLN A 187 10.40 -4.20 -12.73
CA GLN A 187 9.54 -5.37 -12.81
C GLN A 187 9.60 -5.98 -14.22
N VAL A 188 10.00 -7.23 -14.31
CA VAL A 188 9.94 -7.99 -15.57
C VAL A 188 8.47 -8.30 -15.89
N GLN A 189 8.11 -8.26 -17.17
CA GLN A 189 6.74 -8.55 -17.64
C GLN A 189 6.10 -9.71 -16.87
N ASP A 190 4.89 -9.51 -16.36
CA ASP A 190 4.08 -10.48 -15.59
C ASP A 190 4.78 -11.09 -14.36
N GLY A 191 5.98 -10.63 -14.04
CA GLY A 191 6.80 -11.10 -12.94
C GLY A 191 6.73 -10.18 -11.72
N GLU A 192 7.53 -10.54 -10.73
CA GLU A 192 7.76 -9.75 -9.53
C GLU A 192 9.09 -9.02 -9.61
N VAL A 193 9.25 -7.95 -8.85
CA VAL A 193 10.52 -7.27 -8.63
C VAL A 193 10.97 -7.50 -7.19
N CYS A 194 12.18 -8.03 -7.02
CA CYS A 194 12.82 -8.11 -5.71
C CYS A 194 13.32 -6.72 -5.30
N VAL A 195 13.06 -6.31 -4.05
CA VAL A 195 13.51 -4.99 -3.57
C VAL A 195 15.04 -4.84 -3.62
N HIS A 196 15.78 -5.94 -3.46
CA HIS A 196 17.23 -5.96 -3.60
C HIS A 196 17.71 -5.48 -4.99
N GLU A 197 16.93 -5.71 -6.04
CA GLU A 197 17.29 -5.24 -7.38
C GLU A 197 17.32 -3.71 -7.47
N ALA A 198 16.39 -3.02 -6.79
CA ALA A 198 16.44 -1.56 -6.72
C ALA A 198 17.67 -1.06 -5.92
N TRP A 199 18.01 -1.74 -4.83
CA TRP A 199 19.26 -1.46 -4.08
C TRP A 199 20.50 -1.65 -4.97
N ARG A 200 20.61 -2.77 -5.68
CA ARG A 200 21.71 -3.05 -6.62
C ARG A 200 21.79 -2.01 -7.73
N PHE A 201 20.65 -1.67 -8.33
CA PHE A 201 20.58 -0.70 -9.42
C PHE A 201 21.13 0.66 -9.01
N VAL A 202 20.75 1.16 -7.82
CA VAL A 202 21.23 2.42 -7.26
C VAL A 202 22.72 2.34 -6.95
N HIS A 203 23.18 1.32 -6.21
CA HIS A 203 24.57 1.21 -5.75
C HIS A 203 25.57 0.95 -6.88
N ALA A 204 25.15 0.42 -8.01
CA ALA A 204 25.98 0.30 -9.21
C ALA A 204 26.29 1.66 -9.88
N ARG A 205 25.57 2.74 -9.52
CA ARG A 205 25.64 4.06 -10.18
C ARG A 205 26.14 5.19 -9.29
N ILE A 206 26.35 4.92 -8.01
CA ILE A 206 26.81 5.92 -7.03
C ILE A 206 28.08 5.48 -6.32
N THR A 207 28.84 6.43 -5.82
CA THR A 207 29.96 6.16 -4.92
C THR A 207 29.55 6.23 -3.44
N SER A 208 28.51 7.00 -3.11
CA SER A 208 27.90 7.06 -1.79
C SER A 208 26.49 7.63 -1.83
N LEU A 209 25.70 7.36 -0.80
CA LEU A 209 24.33 7.89 -0.66
C LEU A 209 24.32 9.42 -0.48
N GLU A 210 25.36 9.98 0.15
CA GLU A 210 25.54 11.43 0.28
C GLU A 210 25.77 12.10 -1.09
N GLN A 211 26.47 11.40 -2.01
CA GLN A 211 26.61 11.89 -3.39
C GLN A 211 25.24 11.94 -4.07
N LEU A 212 24.43 10.88 -3.97
CA LEU A 212 23.09 10.85 -4.53
C LEU A 212 22.21 11.96 -3.94
N ALA A 213 22.20 12.09 -2.61
CA ALA A 213 21.44 13.13 -1.92
C ALA A 213 21.80 14.55 -2.40
N ARG A 214 23.10 14.83 -2.57
CA ARG A 214 23.57 16.14 -3.10
C ARG A 214 23.18 16.35 -4.56
N ALA A 215 23.28 15.31 -5.38
CA ALA A 215 23.00 15.42 -6.82
C ALA A 215 21.51 15.66 -7.11
N THR A 216 20.62 15.04 -6.31
CA THR A 216 19.17 15.11 -6.51
C THR A 216 18.46 16.13 -5.62
N GLY A 217 19.13 16.63 -4.57
CA GLY A 217 18.53 17.51 -3.57
C GLY A 217 17.63 16.77 -2.55
N TRP A 218 17.57 15.43 -2.57
CA TRP A 218 16.79 14.66 -1.58
C TRP A 218 17.46 14.62 -0.21
N GLY A 219 16.67 14.49 0.85
CA GLY A 219 17.19 14.36 2.20
C GLY A 219 17.98 13.07 2.38
N ILE A 220 19.14 13.15 3.05
CA ILE A 220 20.01 11.98 3.29
C ILE A 220 19.27 10.87 4.05
N GLU A 221 18.42 11.22 5.01
CA GLU A 221 17.63 10.26 5.77
C GLU A 221 16.65 9.48 4.88
N GLU A 222 16.06 10.16 3.88
CA GLU A 222 15.18 9.51 2.90
C GLU A 222 15.98 8.58 1.98
N VAL A 223 17.11 9.05 1.46
CA VAL A 223 17.98 8.26 0.56
C VAL A 223 18.51 7.02 1.29
N THR A 224 18.88 7.15 2.56
CA THR A 224 19.38 6.03 3.38
C THR A 224 18.33 4.91 3.57
N THR A 225 17.04 5.20 3.39
CA THR A 225 15.99 4.16 3.48
C THR A 225 16.13 3.04 2.43
N ILE A 226 16.96 3.22 1.38
CA ILE A 226 17.25 2.16 0.40
C ILE A 226 18.05 1.00 1.02
N GLU A 227 18.82 1.26 2.10
CA GLU A 227 19.60 0.22 2.76
C GLU A 227 18.77 -0.90 3.36
N ALA A 228 17.51 -0.63 3.68
CA ALA A 228 16.56 -1.66 4.10
C ALA A 228 16.21 -2.67 3.00
N TYR A 229 16.59 -2.40 1.74
CA TYR A 229 16.38 -3.31 0.60
C TYR A 229 17.57 -4.26 0.38
N ARG A 230 18.71 -3.98 1.02
CA ARG A 230 19.92 -4.79 0.89
C ARG A 230 19.67 -6.23 1.34
N ASP A 231 20.01 -7.19 0.47
CA ASP A 231 19.93 -8.64 0.72
C ASP A 231 18.54 -9.14 1.18
N GLN A 232 17.46 -8.35 0.89
CA GLN A 232 16.12 -8.74 1.23
C GLN A 232 15.48 -9.55 0.10
N PRO A 233 14.90 -10.72 0.40
CA PRO A 233 14.21 -11.54 -0.59
C PRO A 233 12.78 -11.07 -0.89
N THR A 234 12.33 -9.99 -0.25
CA THR A 234 10.99 -9.45 -0.43
C THR A 234 10.79 -8.99 -1.86
N SER A 235 9.69 -9.41 -2.47
CA SER A 235 9.29 -9.01 -3.81
C SER A 235 7.93 -8.33 -3.81
N TYR A 236 7.76 -7.41 -4.74
CA TYR A 236 6.48 -6.78 -5.07
C TYR A 236 6.04 -7.17 -6.47
N TRP A 237 4.75 -7.09 -6.68
CA TRP A 237 4.14 -7.13 -8.00
C TRP A 237 3.24 -5.92 -8.19
N PHE A 238 3.51 -5.13 -9.21
CA PHE A 238 2.72 -3.97 -9.54
C PHE A 238 1.80 -4.31 -10.71
N PRO A 239 0.49 -4.48 -10.49
CA PRO A 239 -0.46 -4.72 -11.56
C PRO A 239 -0.62 -3.48 -12.43
N THR A 240 -1.04 -3.69 -13.67
CA THR A 240 -1.66 -2.63 -14.46
C THR A 240 -3.07 -2.33 -13.95
N LEU A 241 -3.63 -1.20 -14.33
CA LEU A 241 -5.01 -0.85 -13.97
C LEU A 241 -6.04 -1.88 -14.47
N ALA A 242 -5.79 -2.46 -15.67
CA ALA A 242 -6.64 -3.50 -16.24
C ALA A 242 -6.59 -4.79 -15.41
N GLU A 243 -5.41 -5.20 -14.94
CA GLU A 243 -5.23 -6.37 -14.07
C GLU A 243 -5.90 -6.18 -12.71
N VAL A 244 -5.82 -4.97 -12.12
CA VAL A 244 -6.55 -4.64 -10.89
C VAL A 244 -8.05 -4.84 -11.10
N ARG A 245 -8.62 -4.26 -12.15
CA ARG A 245 -10.05 -4.40 -12.45
C ARG A 245 -10.45 -5.85 -12.68
N ALA A 246 -9.67 -6.60 -13.47
CA ALA A 246 -9.90 -8.01 -13.72
C ALA A 246 -9.81 -8.89 -12.46
N ALA A 247 -9.02 -8.49 -11.45
CA ALA A 247 -8.95 -9.22 -10.18
C ALA A 247 -10.16 -8.98 -9.28
N LEU A 248 -10.89 -7.87 -9.47
CA LEU A 248 -11.97 -7.41 -8.61
C LEU A 248 -13.36 -7.62 -9.21
N ASP A 249 -13.48 -7.76 -10.53
CA ASP A 249 -14.73 -7.68 -11.29
C ASP A 249 -15.76 -8.80 -10.98
N GLU A 250 -15.31 -9.95 -10.48
CA GLU A 250 -16.21 -11.03 -10.06
C GLU A 250 -16.92 -10.73 -8.73
N ASP A 251 -16.26 -10.03 -7.80
CA ASP A 251 -16.70 -9.85 -6.43
C ASP A 251 -17.27 -8.44 -6.17
N PHE A 252 -16.85 -7.44 -6.96
CA PHE A 252 -17.11 -6.03 -6.67
C PHE A 252 -17.57 -5.23 -7.89
N ILE A 253 -18.27 -4.11 -7.60
CA ILE A 253 -18.65 -3.08 -8.56
C ILE A 253 -17.87 -1.81 -8.19
N GLU A 254 -17.08 -1.29 -9.13
CA GLU A 254 -16.38 -0.01 -8.98
C GLU A 254 -17.40 1.13 -8.90
N GLN A 255 -17.46 1.82 -7.76
CA GLN A 255 -18.29 3.01 -7.55
C GLN A 255 -17.54 4.27 -7.98
N SER A 256 -16.27 4.34 -7.65
CA SER A 256 -15.36 5.40 -8.10
C SER A 256 -13.91 4.94 -8.08
N CYS A 257 -13.08 5.63 -8.88
CA CYS A 257 -11.64 5.51 -8.90
C CYS A 257 -11.05 6.93 -8.78
N CYS A 258 -10.47 7.23 -7.62
CA CYS A 258 -9.94 8.55 -7.30
C CYS A 258 -8.43 8.58 -7.55
N TRP A 259 -7.97 9.59 -8.26
CA TRP A 259 -6.57 9.81 -8.60
C TRP A 259 -6.04 11.02 -7.83
N PRO A 260 -5.07 10.84 -6.93
CA PRO A 260 -4.48 11.96 -6.21
C PRO A 260 -3.61 12.84 -7.12
N SER A 261 -3.44 14.10 -6.72
CA SER A 261 -2.74 15.12 -7.52
C SER A 261 -1.23 15.20 -7.26
N TYR A 262 -0.71 14.48 -6.26
CA TYR A 262 0.72 14.50 -5.95
C TYR A 262 1.56 13.77 -7.00
N GLU A 263 2.88 13.97 -6.91
CA GLU A 263 3.84 13.29 -7.79
C GLU A 263 3.64 11.77 -7.79
N LEU A 264 3.55 11.17 -8.97
CA LEU A 264 3.23 9.76 -9.18
C LEU A 264 1.81 9.34 -8.73
N GLY A 265 0.92 10.30 -8.45
CA GLY A 265 -0.48 10.03 -8.12
C GLY A 265 -1.23 9.24 -9.19
N GLY A 266 -0.85 9.41 -10.47
CA GLY A 266 -1.35 8.61 -11.58
C GLY A 266 -1.03 7.10 -11.50
N SER A 267 -0.13 6.69 -10.61
CA SER A 267 0.15 5.29 -10.30
C SER A 267 -0.41 4.84 -8.94
N CYS A 268 -1.17 5.70 -8.25
CA CYS A 268 -1.65 5.45 -6.89
C CYS A 268 -3.16 5.67 -6.73
N PRO A 269 -4.01 5.05 -7.60
CA PRO A 269 -5.46 5.25 -7.51
C PRO A 269 -6.06 4.62 -6.24
N THR A 270 -7.07 5.28 -5.68
CA THR A 270 -7.93 4.72 -4.64
C THR A 270 -9.28 4.33 -5.23
N PHE A 271 -9.61 3.05 -5.13
CA PHE A 271 -10.90 2.50 -5.55
C PHE A 271 -11.89 2.49 -4.40
N VAL A 272 -13.10 2.91 -4.69
CA VAL A 272 -14.29 2.72 -3.84
C VAL A 272 -15.14 1.64 -4.51
N LEU A 273 -15.35 0.52 -3.82
CA LEU A 273 -15.98 -0.67 -4.39
C LEU A 273 -17.16 -1.11 -3.53
N ALA A 274 -18.29 -1.42 -4.16
CA ALA A 274 -19.41 -2.10 -3.52
C ALA A 274 -19.38 -3.60 -3.83
N PRO A 275 -19.84 -4.47 -2.91
CA PRO A 275 -19.92 -5.90 -3.20
C PRO A 275 -20.96 -6.16 -4.31
N ARG A 276 -20.69 -7.14 -5.16
CA ARG A 276 -21.71 -7.67 -6.07
C ARG A 276 -22.77 -8.45 -5.29
N PRO A 277 -24.03 -8.36 -5.71
CA PRO A 277 -25.15 -9.13 -5.11
C PRO A 277 -24.92 -10.64 -5.13
#